data_68e0c3b3321f8bebd7e2b5cee10fcfb2
#
_entry.id   68e0c3b3321f8bebd7e2b5cee10fcfb2
#
_cell.length_a   1.000
_cell.length_b   1.000
_cell.length_c   1.000
_cell.angle_alpha   90.00
_cell.angle_beta   90.00
_cell.angle_gamma   90.00
#
_symmetry.space_group_name_H-M   'P 1'
#
loop_
_entity.id
_entity.type
_entity.pdbx_description
1 polymer ?
#
loop_
_entity_poly.entity_id
_entity_poly.type
_entity_poly.pdbx_seq_one_letter_code
_entity_poly.pdbx_strand_id
1 'polypeptide(L)'
;MQKTILISITTAILLSGCTSLTRQEEMQLQHLKAQGVTVDKPVGNYEKPASVAGAAALNILPGFGNFYLGSGNAAESSHWLYGLLNLLTWPISIVWAIPEAGIDANSINKREMIYYYTYDKYGKKELEEAGIKLD
;
A
#
# COMPACT_ATOMS: atom_id res chain seq x y z
N MET A 1 6.04 -25.95 -25.22
CA MET A 1 4.80 -25.69 -24.45
C MET A 1 5.04 -25.51 -22.93
N GLN A 2 5.75 -26.41 -22.26
CA GLN A 2 5.99 -26.32 -20.80
C GLN A 2 6.71 -25.03 -20.35
N LYS A 3 7.73 -24.58 -21.11
CA LYS A 3 8.48 -23.33 -20.82
C LYS A 3 7.62 -22.07 -20.98
N THR A 4 6.71 -22.05 -21.94
CA THR A 4 5.82 -20.91 -22.19
C THR A 4 4.75 -20.79 -21.10
N ILE A 5 4.26 -21.92 -20.59
CA ILE A 5 3.32 -21.96 -19.46
C ILE A 5 3.97 -21.47 -18.18
N LEU A 6 5.21 -21.88 -17.91
CA LEU A 6 5.96 -21.43 -16.72
C LEU A 6 6.19 -19.91 -16.73
N ILE A 7 6.59 -19.36 -17.88
CA ILE A 7 6.81 -17.91 -18.04
C ILE A 7 5.49 -17.14 -17.85
N SER A 8 4.37 -17.65 -18.41
CA SER A 8 3.06 -17.00 -18.26
C SER A 8 2.56 -17.01 -16.81
N ILE A 9 2.77 -18.11 -16.07
CA ILE A 9 2.38 -18.21 -14.66
C ILE A 9 3.25 -17.27 -13.81
N THR A 10 4.55 -17.22 -14.04
CA THR A 10 5.47 -16.33 -13.33
C THR A 10 5.10 -14.86 -13.56
N THR A 11 4.78 -14.48 -14.81
CA THR A 11 4.36 -13.11 -15.14
C THR A 11 3.02 -12.74 -14.49
N ALA A 12 2.06 -13.66 -14.43
CA ALA A 12 0.77 -13.43 -13.77
C ALA A 12 0.92 -13.24 -12.25
N ILE A 13 1.80 -13.98 -11.60
CA ILE A 13 2.09 -13.85 -10.17
C ILE A 13 2.78 -12.51 -9.86
N LEU A 14 3.67 -12.05 -10.72
CA LEU A 14 4.37 -10.77 -10.57
C LEU A 14 3.44 -9.56 -10.73
N LEU A 15 2.40 -9.67 -11.57
CA LEU A 15 1.42 -8.60 -11.78
C LEU A 15 0.36 -8.52 -10.67
N SER A 16 0.17 -9.57 -9.88
CA SER A 16 -0.81 -9.59 -8.78
C SER A 16 -0.25 -9.14 -7.43
N GLY A 17 1.02 -8.78 -7.38
CA GLY A 17 1.73 -8.42 -6.14
C GLY A 17 1.40 -7.02 -5.60
N CYS A 18 0.95 -6.10 -6.45
CA CYS A 18 0.64 -4.75 -5.99
C CYS A 18 -0.68 -4.71 -5.21
N THR A 19 -0.63 -4.23 -3.98
CA THR A 19 -1.80 -3.97 -3.14
C THR A 19 -2.62 -2.84 -3.76
N SER A 20 -3.70 -3.18 -4.46
CA SER A 20 -4.61 -2.20 -5.06
C SER A 20 -5.81 -1.92 -4.15
N LEU A 21 -6.34 -0.71 -4.22
CA LEU A 21 -7.61 -0.39 -3.57
C LEU A 21 -8.76 -1.11 -4.27
N THR A 22 -9.75 -1.54 -3.48
CA THR A 22 -11.01 -2.02 -4.01
C THR A 22 -11.80 -0.85 -4.61
N ARG A 23 -12.79 -1.15 -5.46
CA ARG A 23 -13.66 -0.12 -6.05
C ARG A 23 -14.35 0.74 -4.98
N GLN A 24 -14.74 0.15 -3.87
CA GLN A 24 -15.37 0.87 -2.76
C GLN A 24 -14.38 1.82 -2.08
N GLU A 25 -13.18 1.35 -1.78
CA GLU A 25 -12.11 2.18 -1.22
C GLU A 25 -11.73 3.32 -2.15
N GLU A 26 -11.69 3.07 -3.47
CA GLU A 26 -11.40 4.13 -4.44
C GLU A 26 -12.50 5.21 -4.46
N MET A 27 -13.77 4.84 -4.37
CA MET A 27 -14.87 5.81 -4.26
C MET A 27 -14.77 6.64 -2.98
N GLN A 28 -14.48 6.01 -1.84
CA GLN A 28 -14.28 6.70 -0.57
C GLN A 28 -13.07 7.64 -0.63
N LEU A 29 -11.97 7.20 -1.25
CA LEU A 29 -10.79 8.03 -1.47
C LEU A 29 -11.10 9.25 -2.33
N GLN A 30 -11.88 9.09 -3.41
CA GLN A 30 -12.29 10.22 -4.26
C GLN A 30 -13.17 11.21 -3.49
N HIS A 31 -14.06 10.70 -2.64
CA HIS A 31 -14.90 11.56 -1.80
C HIS A 31 -14.06 12.39 -0.81
N LEU A 32 -13.12 11.76 -0.11
CA LEU A 32 -12.17 12.45 0.77
C LEU A 32 -11.35 13.50 0.02
N LYS A 33 -10.82 13.15 -1.16
CA LYS A 33 -10.06 14.08 -2.01
C LYS A 33 -10.88 15.26 -2.47
N ALA A 34 -12.15 15.07 -2.81
CA ALA A 34 -13.07 16.15 -3.19
C ALA A 34 -13.27 17.17 -2.04
N GLN A 35 -13.15 16.72 -0.81
CA GLN A 35 -13.18 17.54 0.41
C GLN A 35 -11.81 18.12 0.81
N GLY A 36 -10.77 17.88 -0.02
CA GLY A 36 -9.41 18.35 0.23
C GLY A 36 -8.56 17.49 1.15
N VAL A 37 -9.08 16.32 1.60
CA VAL A 37 -8.37 15.38 2.47
C VAL A 37 -7.58 14.39 1.63
N THR A 38 -6.27 14.35 1.85
CA THR A 38 -5.37 13.41 1.16
C THR A 38 -4.37 12.84 2.14
N VAL A 39 -3.68 11.76 1.74
CA VAL A 39 -2.59 11.15 2.53
C VAL A 39 -1.51 12.17 2.91
N ASP A 40 -1.24 13.15 2.03
CA ASP A 40 -0.22 14.18 2.27
C ASP A 40 -0.75 15.42 2.97
N LYS A 41 -2.08 15.59 2.99
CA LYS A 41 -2.79 16.68 3.68
C LYS A 41 -3.95 16.08 4.46
N PRO A 42 -3.66 15.34 5.55
CA PRO A 42 -4.69 14.81 6.41
C PRO A 42 -5.31 15.91 7.26
N VAL A 43 -6.46 15.62 7.83
CA VAL A 43 -7.11 16.43 8.86
C VAL A 43 -6.86 15.80 10.23
N GLY A 44 -6.60 16.61 11.24
CA GLY A 44 -6.39 16.13 12.60
C GLY A 44 -5.06 15.37 12.78
N ASN A 45 -5.13 14.22 13.47
CA ASN A 45 -3.95 13.48 13.94
C ASN A 45 -3.65 12.21 13.11
N TYR A 46 -4.20 12.07 11.92
CA TYR A 46 -3.86 10.94 11.07
C TYR A 46 -2.36 10.89 10.73
N GLU A 47 -1.72 9.77 11.01
CA GLU A 47 -0.34 9.49 10.66
C GLU A 47 -0.24 8.35 9.64
N LYS A 48 0.64 8.51 8.65
CA LYS A 48 0.91 7.48 7.65
C LYS A 48 1.57 6.26 8.29
N PRO A 49 0.99 5.06 8.22
CA PRO A 49 1.59 3.87 8.82
C PRO A 49 2.84 3.38 8.07
N ALA A 50 3.01 3.72 6.80
CA ALA A 50 4.13 3.28 5.98
C ALA A 50 4.86 4.44 5.30
N SER A 51 6.18 4.42 5.32
CA SER A 51 7.02 5.35 4.56
C SER A 51 7.21 4.83 3.14
N VAL A 52 6.68 5.54 2.15
CA VAL A 52 6.83 5.20 0.71
C VAL A 52 8.32 5.18 0.32
N ALA A 53 9.05 6.23 0.67
CA ALA A 53 10.48 6.32 0.40
C ALA A 53 11.28 5.26 1.17
N GLY A 54 10.90 5.00 2.42
CA GLY A 54 11.53 3.97 3.26
C GLY A 54 11.34 2.56 2.68
N ALA A 55 10.13 2.20 2.27
CA ALA A 55 9.83 0.92 1.66
C ALA A 55 10.61 0.72 0.35
N ALA A 56 10.61 1.72 -0.54
CA ALA A 56 11.36 1.68 -1.79
C ALA A 56 12.88 1.59 -1.55
N ALA A 57 13.43 2.39 -0.63
CA ALA A 57 14.85 2.37 -0.31
C ALA A 57 15.31 1.05 0.31
N LEU A 58 14.50 0.46 1.20
CA LEU A 58 14.80 -0.86 1.77
C LEU A 58 14.79 -1.96 0.71
N ASN A 59 13.99 -1.83 -0.34
CA ASN A 59 13.95 -2.80 -1.44
C ASN A 59 15.11 -2.67 -2.46
N ILE A 60 16.09 -1.79 -2.24
CA ILE A 60 17.41 -1.88 -2.87
C ILE A 60 18.06 -3.23 -2.51
N LEU A 61 17.81 -3.71 -1.29
CA LEU A 61 17.99 -5.11 -0.93
C LEU A 61 16.66 -5.83 -1.15
N PRO A 62 16.50 -6.61 -2.24
CA PRO A 62 15.20 -7.14 -2.66
C PRO A 62 14.49 -7.90 -1.55
N GLY A 63 13.23 -7.56 -1.31
CA GLY A 63 12.40 -8.16 -0.29
C GLY A 63 12.37 -7.41 1.05
N PHE A 64 13.38 -6.58 1.38
CA PHE A 64 13.42 -5.90 2.68
C PHE A 64 12.33 -4.83 2.82
N GLY A 65 11.98 -4.12 1.76
CA GLY A 65 10.84 -3.21 1.74
C GLY A 65 9.52 -3.93 1.98
N ASN A 66 9.35 -5.12 1.40
CA ASN A 66 8.18 -5.96 1.63
C ASN A 66 8.12 -6.48 3.07
N PHE A 67 9.25 -6.90 3.65
CA PHE A 67 9.31 -7.28 5.07
C PHE A 67 8.97 -6.11 5.99
N TYR A 68 9.42 -4.90 5.66
CA TYR A 68 9.04 -3.68 6.38
C TYR A 68 7.52 -3.46 6.34
N LEU A 69 6.89 -3.58 5.16
CA LEU A 69 5.44 -3.43 5.01
C LEU A 69 4.67 -4.56 5.71
N GLY A 70 5.19 -5.79 5.71
CA GLY A 70 4.60 -6.93 6.39
C GLY A 70 4.75 -6.91 7.91
N SER A 71 5.61 -6.05 8.45
CA SER A 71 5.89 -5.94 9.91
C SER A 71 5.38 -4.64 10.53
N GLY A 72 4.86 -3.70 9.74
CA GLY A 72 4.39 -2.38 10.19
C GLY A 72 3.04 -2.42 10.91
N ASN A 73 2.58 -1.25 11.36
CA ASN A 73 1.30 -1.11 12.09
C ASN A 73 0.06 -1.47 11.26
N ALA A 74 0.14 -1.35 9.92
CA ALA A 74 -0.89 -1.78 8.98
C ALA A 74 -0.44 -3.03 8.21
N ALA A 75 0.16 -3.99 8.92
CA ALA A 75 0.81 -5.15 8.35
C ALA A 75 -0.14 -6.07 7.58
N GLU A 76 0.14 -6.29 6.31
CA GLU A 76 -0.48 -7.34 5.52
C GLU A 76 0.49 -8.52 5.40
N SER A 77 0.10 -9.69 5.89
CA SER A 77 0.96 -10.89 5.92
C SER A 77 1.44 -11.36 4.55
N SER A 78 0.73 -10.99 3.48
CA SER A 78 1.13 -11.26 2.09
C SER A 78 2.48 -10.66 1.72
N HIS A 79 2.85 -9.53 2.30
CA HIS A 79 4.15 -8.89 2.04
C HIS A 79 5.34 -9.73 2.47
N TRP A 80 5.21 -10.59 3.46
CA TRP A 80 6.25 -11.55 3.82
C TRP A 80 6.56 -12.53 2.69
N LEU A 81 5.51 -13.02 2.02
CA LEU A 81 5.68 -13.91 0.87
C LEU A 81 6.35 -13.19 -0.30
N TYR A 82 5.92 -11.96 -0.61
CA TYR A 82 6.54 -11.16 -1.67
C TYR A 82 7.99 -10.83 -1.35
N GLY A 83 8.30 -10.50 -0.10
CA GLY A 83 9.67 -10.29 0.35
C GLY A 83 10.57 -11.51 0.12
N LEU A 84 10.07 -12.70 0.45
CA LEU A 84 10.80 -13.96 0.21
C LEU A 84 10.99 -14.24 -1.27
N LEU A 85 9.95 -14.04 -2.10
CA LEU A 85 10.03 -14.23 -3.56
C LEU A 85 11.03 -13.27 -4.19
N ASN A 86 11.03 -12.00 -3.79
CA ASN A 86 11.99 -11.00 -4.27
C ASN A 86 13.42 -11.35 -3.87
N LEU A 87 13.63 -11.88 -2.67
CA LEU A 87 14.94 -12.33 -2.21
C LEU A 87 15.43 -13.55 -3.00
N LEU A 88 14.55 -14.52 -3.28
CA LEU A 88 14.91 -15.74 -4.04
C LEU A 88 15.22 -15.45 -5.52
N THR A 89 14.65 -14.40 -6.08
CA THR A 89 14.85 -14.00 -7.49
C THR A 89 15.93 -12.93 -7.66
N TRP A 90 16.62 -12.54 -6.58
CA TRP A 90 17.76 -11.64 -6.63
C TRP A 90 18.87 -12.18 -7.56
N PRO A 91 19.54 -11.36 -8.38
CA PRO A 91 19.48 -9.88 -8.45
C PRO A 91 18.41 -9.32 -9.43
N ILE A 92 17.70 -10.16 -10.16
CA ILE A 92 16.78 -9.72 -11.22
C ILE A 92 15.60 -8.93 -10.63
N SER A 93 15.13 -9.33 -9.44
CA SER A 93 13.99 -8.72 -8.76
C SER A 93 14.15 -7.24 -8.41
N ILE A 94 15.38 -6.73 -8.34
CA ILE A 94 15.64 -5.33 -7.98
C ILE A 94 14.93 -4.33 -8.91
N VAL A 95 14.72 -4.71 -10.16
CA VAL A 95 14.09 -3.84 -11.18
C VAL A 95 12.62 -3.53 -10.84
N TRP A 96 11.89 -4.51 -10.30
CA TRP A 96 10.48 -4.33 -9.96
C TRP A 96 10.23 -4.17 -8.47
N ALA A 97 11.06 -4.74 -7.60
CA ALA A 97 10.86 -4.73 -6.17
C ALA A 97 10.89 -3.31 -5.56
N ILE A 98 11.74 -2.42 -6.09
CA ILE A 98 11.82 -1.03 -5.62
C ILE A 98 10.51 -0.26 -5.89
N PRO A 99 10.01 -0.16 -7.13
CA PRO A 99 8.74 0.53 -7.38
C PRO A 99 7.55 -0.18 -6.74
N GLU A 100 7.53 -1.52 -6.70
CA GLU A 100 6.49 -2.31 -6.05
C GLU A 100 6.31 -1.90 -4.59
N ALA A 101 7.37 -1.93 -3.79
CA ALA A 101 7.27 -1.57 -2.37
C ALA A 101 6.81 -0.12 -2.13
N GLY A 102 7.19 0.81 -3.01
CA GLY A 102 6.71 2.19 -2.96
C GLY A 102 5.22 2.31 -3.27
N ILE A 103 4.74 1.59 -4.29
CA ILE A 103 3.32 1.55 -4.67
C ILE A 103 2.50 0.92 -3.56
N ASP A 104 2.96 -0.18 -2.99
CA ASP A 104 2.28 -0.88 -1.91
C ASP A 104 2.20 -0.03 -0.64
N ALA A 105 3.29 0.62 -0.24
CA ALA A 105 3.29 1.57 0.88
C ALA A 105 2.27 2.70 0.69
N ASN A 106 2.17 3.24 -0.53
CA ASN A 106 1.18 4.27 -0.86
C ASN A 106 -0.26 3.74 -0.80
N SER A 107 -0.49 2.51 -1.25
CA SER A 107 -1.81 1.85 -1.21
C SER A 107 -2.23 1.55 0.23
N ILE A 108 -1.32 1.08 1.07
CA ILE A 108 -1.52 0.89 2.51
C ILE A 108 -1.91 2.21 3.17
N ASN A 109 -1.15 3.29 2.94
CA ASN A 109 -1.46 4.60 3.50
C ASN A 109 -2.84 5.12 3.09
N LYS A 110 -3.24 4.92 1.83
CA LYS A 110 -4.58 5.31 1.34
C LYS A 110 -5.67 4.50 2.04
N ARG A 111 -5.50 3.19 2.16
CA ARG A 111 -6.46 2.29 2.80
C ARG A 111 -6.64 2.64 4.28
N GLU A 112 -5.53 2.85 4.99
CA GLU A 112 -5.57 3.23 6.40
C GLU A 112 -6.19 4.61 6.61
N MET A 113 -5.94 5.57 5.72
CA MET A 113 -6.60 6.88 5.76
C MET A 113 -8.11 6.75 5.56
N ILE A 114 -8.55 5.94 4.60
CA ILE A 114 -9.97 5.66 4.37
C ILE A 114 -10.58 5.02 5.60
N TYR A 115 -9.92 4.00 6.17
CA TYR A 115 -10.38 3.32 7.38
C TYR A 115 -10.52 4.31 8.54
N TYR A 116 -9.50 5.13 8.79
CA TYR A 116 -9.46 6.12 9.85
C TYR A 116 -10.64 7.11 9.77
N TYR A 117 -10.88 7.68 8.61
CA TYR A 117 -11.96 8.66 8.47
C TYR A 117 -13.36 8.06 8.29
N THR A 118 -13.46 6.80 7.82
CA THR A 118 -14.77 6.17 7.56
C THR A 118 -15.27 5.32 8.72
N TYR A 119 -14.38 4.66 9.45
CA TYR A 119 -14.76 3.68 10.46
C TYR A 119 -14.27 4.01 11.87
N ASP A 120 -13.12 4.66 12.01
CA ASP A 120 -12.59 5.02 13.32
C ASP A 120 -13.35 6.21 13.92
N LYS A 121 -13.65 6.11 15.23
CA LYS A 121 -14.40 7.12 15.96
C LYS A 121 -13.69 8.48 16.04
N TYR A 122 -12.37 8.45 16.19
CA TYR A 122 -11.57 9.67 16.33
C TYR A 122 -11.46 10.38 15.00
N GLY A 123 -11.16 9.63 13.92
CA GLY A 123 -11.07 10.19 12.58
C GLY A 123 -12.38 10.81 12.10
N LYS A 124 -13.51 10.16 12.35
CA LYS A 124 -14.84 10.74 12.07
C LYS A 124 -15.06 12.08 12.79
N LYS A 125 -14.73 12.11 14.09
CA LYS A 125 -14.88 13.34 14.88
C LYS A 125 -14.01 14.46 14.36
N GLU A 126 -12.78 14.17 13.98
CA GLU A 126 -11.86 15.17 13.40
C GLU A 126 -12.36 15.75 12.08
N LEU A 127 -12.98 14.91 11.21
CA LEU A 127 -13.64 15.40 10.00
C LEU A 127 -14.82 16.32 10.30
N GLU A 128 -15.68 15.92 11.24
CA GLU A 128 -16.83 16.73 11.65
C GLU A 128 -16.41 18.09 12.23
N GLU A 129 -15.37 18.12 13.06
CA GLU A 129 -14.77 19.34 13.61
C GLU A 129 -14.17 20.25 12.53
N ALA A 130 -13.68 19.66 11.45
CA ALA A 130 -13.20 20.38 10.27
C ALA A 130 -14.35 20.82 9.32
N GLY A 131 -15.60 20.50 9.65
CA GLY A 131 -16.76 20.81 8.82
C GLY A 131 -16.95 19.92 7.60
N ILE A 132 -16.24 18.78 7.54
CA ILE A 132 -16.29 17.81 6.45
C ILE A 132 -17.28 16.70 6.80
N LYS A 133 -18.27 16.47 5.92
CA LYS A 133 -19.24 15.39 6.08
C LYS A 133 -18.98 14.31 5.04
N LEU A 134 -18.90 13.07 5.50
CA LEU A 134 -18.94 11.88 4.65
C LEU A 134 -20.40 11.41 4.63
N ASP A 135 -21.08 11.67 3.52
CA ASP A 135 -22.44 11.19 3.26
C ASP A 135 -22.45 9.69 2.96
#